data_4e6f2a4fbc1a324649d14392c1c7b8a0
#
_entry.id   4e6f2a4fbc1a324649d14392c1c7b8a0
#
_cell.length_a   1.000
_cell.length_b   1.000
_cell.length_c   1.000
_cell.angle_alpha   90.00
_cell.angle_beta   90.00
_cell.angle_gamma   90.00
#
_symmetry.space_group_name_H-M   'P 1'
#
loop_
_entity.id
_entity.type
_entity.pdbx_description
1 polymer ?
#
loop_
_entity_poly.entity_id
_entity_poly.type
_entity_poly.pdbx_seq_one_letter_code
_entity_poly.pdbx_strand_id
1 'polypeptide(L)'
;LKILAVSDISNKGLEQIAEKSPGKLKKLDLIISCGDLDKEYVELLVDGLNKDFYFVCGNHDHELVVEDEEEDLWGDRSACTVAGKYELHGKIEKYKNYYIVGFGGSLWYGGNGYEYREYEMAAIVKKVKRKLQWNQLKDKIAGRPKKDVIVISHSPIFGIHNLPDLPHTGFKCFADFLKKISPVLWLHGHVHLDDLHKNQVTIVGKTTVVNAYSHKYINLGPKEIKISYSPVILDT
;
A
#
# COMPACT_ATOMS: atom_id res chain seq x y z
N LEU A 1 -15.48 -0.54 -3.90
CA LEU A 1 -14.63 -0.27 -2.74
C LEU A 1 -14.05 1.12 -2.84
N LYS A 2 -14.24 1.94 -1.81
CA LYS A 2 -13.81 3.34 -1.77
C LYS A 2 -12.63 3.49 -0.83
N ILE A 3 -11.48 3.88 -1.39
CA ILE A 3 -10.19 3.90 -0.71
C ILE A 3 -9.66 5.33 -0.65
N LEU A 4 -9.11 5.71 0.49
CA LEU A 4 -8.17 6.82 0.63
C LEU A 4 -6.76 6.22 0.70
N ALA A 5 -5.95 6.49 -0.31
CA ALA A 5 -4.53 6.14 -0.33
C ALA A 5 -3.69 7.38 0.01
N VAL A 6 -2.70 7.23 0.90
CA VAL A 6 -1.79 8.30 1.35
C VAL A 6 -0.35 7.81 1.32
N SER A 7 0.61 8.71 1.06
CA SER A 7 2.04 8.39 1.08
C SER A 7 2.92 9.64 1.10
N ASP A 8 4.07 9.55 1.71
CA ASP A 8 5.25 10.43 1.65
C ASP A 8 5.08 11.85 2.22
N ILE A 9 3.91 12.46 2.13
CA ILE A 9 3.69 13.82 2.61
C ILE A 9 2.31 13.98 3.27
N SER A 10 2.30 14.54 4.48
CA SER A 10 1.10 14.86 5.22
C SER A 10 0.29 15.97 4.54
N ASN A 11 -1.04 15.83 4.53
CA ASN A 11 -1.95 16.78 3.89
C ASN A 11 -2.84 17.48 4.92
N LYS A 12 -2.58 18.78 5.15
CA LYS A 12 -3.33 19.60 6.11
C LYS A 12 -4.84 19.65 5.82
N GLY A 13 -5.25 19.54 4.57
CA GLY A 13 -6.66 19.50 4.20
C GLY A 13 -7.35 18.21 4.68
N LEU A 14 -6.65 17.08 4.60
CA LEU A 14 -7.13 15.81 5.14
C LEU A 14 -7.17 15.81 6.67
N GLU A 15 -6.16 16.38 7.34
CA GLU A 15 -6.16 16.57 8.80
C GLU A 15 -7.40 17.35 9.24
N GLN A 16 -7.66 18.48 8.61
CA GLN A 16 -8.84 19.31 8.92
C GLN A 16 -10.16 18.56 8.68
N ILE A 17 -10.23 17.72 7.65
CA ILE A 17 -11.41 16.89 7.39
C ILE A 17 -11.58 15.84 8.49
N ALA A 18 -10.50 15.13 8.85
CA ALA A 18 -10.52 14.10 9.89
C ALA A 18 -10.95 14.67 11.25
N GLU A 19 -10.41 15.84 11.63
CA GLU A 19 -10.70 16.48 12.91
C GLU A 19 -12.09 17.15 12.97
N LYS A 20 -12.43 17.92 11.93
CA LYS A 20 -13.56 18.87 12.00
C LYS A 20 -14.77 18.48 11.17
N SER A 21 -14.61 17.61 10.20
CA SER A 21 -15.66 17.30 9.23
C SER A 21 -15.61 15.87 8.70
N PRO A 22 -15.44 14.82 9.56
CA PRO A 22 -15.24 13.44 9.09
C PRO A 22 -16.43 12.93 8.27
N GLY A 23 -17.61 13.49 8.46
CA GLY A 23 -18.80 13.18 7.68
C GLY A 23 -18.65 13.39 6.16
N LYS A 24 -17.72 14.26 5.71
CA LYS A 24 -17.41 14.43 4.29
C LYS A 24 -16.87 13.16 3.63
N LEU A 25 -16.22 12.29 4.42
CA LEU A 25 -15.63 11.03 3.97
C LEU A 25 -16.38 9.80 4.51
N LYS A 26 -17.64 9.96 4.93
CA LYS A 26 -18.46 8.86 5.48
C LYS A 26 -18.59 7.65 4.55
N LYS A 27 -18.54 7.87 3.23
CA LYS A 27 -18.63 6.81 2.20
C LYS A 27 -17.31 6.07 1.98
N LEU A 28 -16.22 6.51 2.58
CA LEU A 28 -14.95 5.79 2.52
C LEU A 28 -15.09 4.43 3.20
N ASP A 29 -14.51 3.40 2.61
CA ASP A 29 -14.46 2.06 3.18
C ASP A 29 -13.14 1.80 3.90
N LEU A 30 -12.02 2.32 3.37
CA LEU A 30 -10.68 1.87 3.70
C LEU A 30 -9.66 2.99 3.56
N ILE A 31 -8.71 3.06 4.49
CA ILE A 31 -7.51 3.89 4.41
C ILE A 31 -6.32 2.97 4.13
N ILE A 32 -5.45 3.37 3.18
CA ILE A 32 -4.21 2.68 2.86
C ILE A 32 -3.07 3.68 2.93
N SER A 33 -2.02 3.37 3.74
CA SER A 33 -0.77 4.11 3.72
C SER A 33 0.32 3.31 2.99
N CYS A 34 1.01 3.99 2.07
CA CYS A 34 2.14 3.42 1.34
C CYS A 34 3.51 3.81 1.96
N GLY A 35 3.53 4.32 3.19
CA GLY A 35 4.76 4.62 3.96
C GLY A 35 5.25 6.06 3.86
N ASP A 36 6.31 6.33 4.62
CA ASP A 36 6.98 7.63 4.77
C ASP A 36 6.03 8.75 5.21
N LEU A 37 5.24 8.47 6.26
CA LEU A 37 4.31 9.42 6.85
C LEU A 37 4.49 9.47 8.38
N ASP A 38 4.37 10.66 8.94
CA ASP A 38 4.38 10.83 10.39
C ASP A 38 3.29 9.98 11.05
N LYS A 39 3.67 9.29 12.12
CA LYS A 39 2.77 8.40 12.88
C LYS A 39 1.51 9.13 13.32
N GLU A 40 1.68 10.32 13.90
CA GLU A 40 0.60 11.16 14.41
C GLU A 40 -0.40 11.53 13.30
N TYR A 41 0.11 11.82 12.11
CA TYR A 41 -0.75 12.10 10.95
C TYR A 41 -1.60 10.89 10.56
N VAL A 42 -1.00 9.72 10.50
CA VAL A 42 -1.72 8.48 10.14
C VAL A 42 -2.73 8.12 11.22
N GLU A 43 -2.35 8.19 12.50
CA GLU A 43 -3.25 7.92 13.64
C GLU A 43 -4.43 8.89 13.64
N LEU A 44 -4.19 10.19 13.40
CA LEU A 44 -5.25 11.19 13.29
C LEU A 44 -6.25 10.86 12.17
N LEU A 45 -5.77 10.41 11.00
CA LEU A 45 -6.66 10.02 9.90
C LEU A 45 -7.48 8.76 10.26
N VAL A 46 -6.84 7.75 10.86
CA VAL A 46 -7.51 6.50 11.21
C VAL A 46 -8.56 6.73 12.28
N ASP A 47 -8.22 7.44 13.35
CA ASP A 47 -9.11 7.72 14.47
C ASP A 47 -10.24 8.69 14.06
N GLY A 48 -9.88 9.78 13.38
CA GLY A 48 -10.85 10.79 12.98
C GLY A 48 -11.87 10.31 11.95
N LEU A 49 -11.43 9.46 11.01
CA LEU A 49 -12.32 8.92 9.98
C LEU A 49 -12.99 7.59 10.39
N ASN A 50 -12.45 6.91 11.39
CA ASN A 50 -12.94 5.61 11.91
C ASN A 50 -13.18 4.60 10.79
N LYS A 51 -12.12 4.27 10.04
CA LYS A 51 -12.16 3.33 8.91
C LYS A 51 -11.15 2.20 9.12
N ASP A 52 -11.39 1.09 8.42
CA ASP A 52 -10.37 0.04 8.31
C ASP A 52 -9.09 0.62 7.73
N PHE A 53 -7.95 0.11 8.20
CA PHE A 53 -6.63 0.64 7.85
C PHE A 53 -5.65 -0.47 7.57
N TYR A 54 -4.87 -0.32 6.48
CA TYR A 54 -3.73 -1.16 6.13
C TYR A 54 -2.57 -0.29 5.67
N PHE A 55 -1.34 -0.70 5.99
CA PHE A 55 -0.16 0.06 5.63
C PHE A 55 1.06 -0.81 5.40
N VAL A 56 2.06 -0.22 4.79
CA VAL A 56 3.45 -0.67 4.74
C VAL A 56 4.34 0.49 5.17
N CYS A 57 5.49 0.19 5.80
CA CYS A 57 6.48 1.20 6.10
C CYS A 57 7.27 1.58 4.85
N GLY A 58 7.66 2.83 4.75
CA GLY A 58 8.65 3.32 3.80
C GLY A 58 10.06 3.23 4.33
N ASN A 59 11.03 3.78 3.62
CA ASN A 59 12.43 3.74 4.05
C ASN A 59 12.81 4.81 5.10
N HIS A 60 11.92 5.76 5.37
CA HIS A 60 12.10 6.78 6.43
C HIS A 60 11.28 6.50 7.69
N ASP A 61 10.53 5.41 7.76
CA ASP A 61 9.66 5.08 8.89
C ASP A 61 10.39 4.40 10.07
N HIS A 62 11.63 4.78 10.35
CA HIS A 62 12.47 4.17 11.41
C HIS A 62 11.90 4.33 12.81
N GLU A 63 11.17 5.42 13.07
CA GLU A 63 10.60 5.72 14.39
C GLU A 63 9.36 4.86 14.70
N LEU A 64 8.83 4.17 13.70
CA LEU A 64 7.65 3.30 13.86
C LEU A 64 8.01 1.90 14.34
N VAL A 65 9.31 1.58 14.42
CA VAL A 65 9.79 0.25 14.84
C VAL A 65 9.66 0.10 16.34
N VAL A 66 8.88 -0.88 16.76
CA VAL A 66 8.85 -1.36 18.14
C VAL A 66 9.60 -2.68 18.17
N GLU A 67 10.51 -2.86 19.13
CA GLU A 67 11.08 -4.18 19.41
C GLU A 67 9.97 -5.07 19.95
N ASP A 68 9.59 -6.08 19.19
CA ASP A 68 8.61 -7.07 19.63
C ASP A 68 9.32 -8.23 20.34
N GLU A 69 8.74 -8.76 21.41
CA GLU A 69 9.30 -9.91 22.15
C GLU A 69 9.21 -11.20 21.33
N GLU A 70 8.32 -11.25 20.33
CA GLU A 70 8.14 -12.39 19.44
C GLU A 70 8.94 -12.21 18.14
N GLU A 71 9.90 -13.12 17.93
CA GLU A 71 10.60 -13.22 16.63
C GLU A 71 9.60 -13.57 15.52
N ASP A 72 9.66 -12.85 14.42
CA ASP A 72 8.95 -13.26 13.22
C ASP A 72 9.57 -14.57 12.66
N LEU A 73 8.99 -15.10 11.58
CA LEU A 73 9.48 -16.32 10.92
C LEU A 73 10.92 -16.20 10.34
N TRP A 74 11.53 -15.02 10.47
CA TRP A 74 12.87 -14.69 9.96
C TRP A 74 13.86 -14.37 11.09
N GLY A 75 13.44 -14.41 12.37
CA GLY A 75 14.23 -13.99 13.52
C GLY A 75 14.31 -12.47 13.68
N ASP A 76 13.46 -11.72 12.97
CA ASP A 76 13.32 -10.27 13.14
C ASP A 76 12.33 -9.99 14.26
N ARG A 77 12.77 -9.20 15.25
CA ARG A 77 11.96 -8.75 16.40
C ARG A 77 11.43 -7.34 16.21
N SER A 78 11.76 -6.70 15.10
CA SER A 78 11.26 -5.37 14.81
C SER A 78 9.89 -5.43 14.14
N ALA A 79 8.90 -4.79 14.73
CA ALA A 79 7.57 -4.65 14.16
C ALA A 79 7.23 -3.17 14.02
N CYS A 80 6.82 -2.76 12.83
CA CYS A 80 6.26 -1.44 12.62
C CYS A 80 4.77 -1.47 12.98
N THR A 81 4.34 -0.61 13.91
CA THR A 81 2.95 -0.51 14.35
C THR A 81 2.44 0.92 14.29
N VAL A 82 1.27 1.11 13.68
CA VAL A 82 0.57 2.39 13.61
C VAL A 82 -0.91 2.17 13.89
N ALA A 83 -1.52 3.01 14.71
CA ALA A 83 -2.94 2.92 15.08
C ALA A 83 -3.35 1.49 15.54
N GLY A 84 -2.49 0.82 16.30
CA GLY A 84 -2.73 -0.54 16.82
C GLY A 84 -2.74 -1.64 15.75
N LYS A 85 -2.23 -1.39 14.56
CA LYS A 85 -2.09 -2.37 13.47
C LYS A 85 -0.62 -2.63 13.17
N TYR A 86 -0.31 -3.88 12.84
CA TYR A 86 1.00 -4.26 12.31
C TYR A 86 1.07 -4.00 10.81
N GLU A 87 2.24 -3.62 10.34
CA GLU A 87 2.48 -3.45 8.89
C GLU A 87 2.25 -4.75 8.11
N LEU A 88 1.94 -4.57 6.83
CA LEU A 88 1.70 -5.69 5.90
C LEU A 88 2.94 -6.17 5.15
N HIS A 89 4.14 -5.71 5.46
CA HIS A 89 5.34 -6.18 4.75
C HIS A 89 5.45 -7.70 4.74
N GLY A 90 5.49 -8.30 3.55
CA GLY A 90 5.54 -9.75 3.38
C GLY A 90 4.28 -10.53 3.82
N LYS A 91 3.17 -9.83 4.10
CA LYS A 91 1.92 -10.40 4.60
C LYS A 91 0.78 -10.30 3.59
N ILE A 92 -0.29 -11.02 3.88
CA ILE A 92 -1.53 -11.05 3.10
C ILE A 92 -2.70 -10.99 4.08
N GLU A 93 -3.56 -10.00 3.89
CA GLU A 93 -4.79 -9.86 4.65
C GLU A 93 -6.02 -10.06 3.74
N LYS A 94 -7.13 -10.50 4.34
CA LYS A 94 -8.42 -10.64 3.66
C LYS A 94 -9.30 -9.45 4.04
N TYR A 95 -9.75 -8.73 3.03
CA TYR A 95 -10.68 -7.62 3.21
C TYR A 95 -11.82 -7.71 2.21
N LYS A 96 -13.04 -7.95 2.69
CA LYS A 96 -14.22 -8.14 1.81
C LYS A 96 -13.91 -9.17 0.70
N ASN A 97 -14.05 -8.76 -0.56
CA ASN A 97 -13.77 -9.59 -1.74
C ASN A 97 -12.34 -9.46 -2.28
N TYR A 98 -11.41 -9.01 -1.43
CA TYR A 98 -10.02 -8.77 -1.83
C TYR A 98 -9.04 -9.51 -0.93
N TYR A 99 -7.88 -9.84 -1.50
CA TYR A 99 -6.64 -10.07 -0.79
C TYR A 99 -5.83 -8.78 -0.86
N ILE A 100 -5.39 -8.24 0.27
CA ILE A 100 -4.47 -7.11 0.35
C ILE A 100 -3.09 -7.67 0.65
N VAL A 101 -2.11 -7.32 -0.18
CA VAL A 101 -0.72 -7.78 -0.11
C VAL A 101 0.18 -6.57 0.10
N GLY A 102 1.11 -6.63 1.06
CA GLY A 102 2.00 -5.52 1.38
C GLY A 102 3.48 -5.82 1.11
N PHE A 103 4.22 -4.80 0.63
CA PHE A 103 5.67 -4.80 0.45
C PHE A 103 6.23 -3.43 0.87
N GLY A 104 6.73 -3.31 2.10
CA GLY A 104 7.34 -2.10 2.63
C GLY A 104 8.78 -1.89 2.15
N GLY A 105 9.30 -0.70 2.42
CA GLY A 105 10.68 -0.31 2.17
C GLY A 105 11.05 -0.03 0.72
N SER A 106 12.31 0.37 0.53
CA SER A 106 12.87 0.73 -0.78
C SER A 106 14.05 -0.16 -1.20
N LEU A 107 14.52 0.03 -2.44
CA LEU A 107 15.76 -0.58 -2.90
C LEU A 107 16.93 0.00 -2.10
N TRP A 108 17.87 -0.86 -1.69
CA TRP A 108 19.01 -0.50 -0.87
C TRP A 108 19.91 0.56 -1.53
N TYR A 109 20.15 1.67 -0.83
CA TYR A 109 21.02 2.75 -1.28
C TYR A 109 21.84 3.41 -0.15
N GLY A 110 21.39 3.36 1.10
CA GLY A 110 22.03 4.01 2.23
C GLY A 110 22.30 3.07 3.42
N GLY A 111 21.61 1.93 3.49
CA GLY A 111 21.75 0.94 4.57
C GLY A 111 20.87 1.23 5.78
N ASN A 112 19.80 1.97 5.62
CA ASN A 112 18.77 2.19 6.63
C ASN A 112 17.85 0.97 6.77
N GLY A 113 17.16 0.83 7.92
CA GLY A 113 16.49 -0.40 8.33
C GLY A 113 15.40 -0.94 7.38
N TYR A 114 14.73 -0.08 6.59
CA TYR A 114 13.70 -0.47 5.62
C TYR A 114 14.18 -0.43 4.17
N GLU A 115 15.44 -0.75 3.97
CA GLU A 115 16.02 -0.89 2.63
C GLU A 115 16.39 -2.35 2.34
N TYR A 116 16.00 -2.84 1.18
CA TYR A 116 16.17 -4.23 0.77
C TYR A 116 16.98 -4.32 -0.52
N ARG A 117 17.87 -5.28 -0.60
CA ARG A 117 18.47 -5.68 -1.88
C ARG A 117 17.44 -6.44 -2.72
N GLU A 118 17.60 -6.40 -4.03
CA GLU A 118 16.67 -7.08 -4.96
C GLU A 118 16.44 -8.56 -4.58
N TYR A 119 17.48 -9.29 -4.19
CA TYR A 119 17.35 -10.73 -3.85
C TYR A 119 16.58 -10.97 -2.54
N GLU A 120 16.68 -10.05 -1.57
CA GLU A 120 15.94 -10.09 -0.30
C GLU A 120 14.46 -9.87 -0.55
N MET A 121 14.12 -8.80 -1.24
CA MET A 121 12.74 -8.51 -1.62
C MET A 121 12.18 -9.63 -2.52
N ALA A 122 12.96 -10.19 -3.45
CA ALA A 122 12.53 -11.30 -4.30
C ALA A 122 12.20 -12.57 -3.50
N ALA A 123 12.92 -12.84 -2.41
CA ALA A 123 12.63 -13.96 -1.50
C ALA A 123 11.27 -13.75 -0.81
N ILE A 124 11.00 -12.53 -0.29
CA ILE A 124 9.74 -12.15 0.32
C ILE A 124 8.59 -12.27 -0.68
N VAL A 125 8.73 -11.67 -1.86
CA VAL A 125 7.75 -11.73 -2.95
C VAL A 125 7.43 -13.17 -3.35
N LYS A 126 8.44 -14.03 -3.44
CA LYS A 126 8.27 -15.46 -3.76
C LYS A 126 7.44 -16.19 -2.70
N LYS A 127 7.70 -15.92 -1.41
CA LYS A 127 6.94 -16.50 -0.29
C LYS A 127 5.48 -16.03 -0.31
N VAL A 128 5.28 -14.72 -0.42
CA VAL A 128 3.94 -14.11 -0.49
C VAL A 128 3.16 -14.67 -1.68
N LYS A 129 3.77 -14.76 -2.86
CA LYS A 129 3.13 -15.35 -4.04
C LYS A 129 2.64 -16.77 -3.80
N ARG A 130 3.48 -17.64 -3.20
CA ARG A 130 3.09 -19.01 -2.88
C ARG A 130 1.93 -19.07 -1.90
N LYS A 131 1.98 -18.27 -0.82
CA LYS A 131 0.91 -18.16 0.18
C LYS A 131 -0.40 -17.67 -0.45
N LEU A 132 -0.33 -16.67 -1.32
CA LEU A 132 -1.50 -16.13 -2.04
C LEU A 132 -2.13 -17.19 -2.93
N GLN A 133 -1.35 -17.87 -3.76
CA GLN A 133 -1.83 -18.95 -4.64
C GLN A 133 -2.46 -20.10 -3.83
N TRP A 134 -1.87 -20.45 -2.68
CA TRP A 134 -2.44 -21.44 -1.78
C TRP A 134 -3.78 -20.97 -1.18
N ASN A 135 -3.89 -19.72 -0.75
CA ASN A 135 -5.13 -19.16 -0.25
C ASN A 135 -6.22 -19.14 -1.34
N GLN A 136 -5.88 -18.75 -2.57
CA GLN A 136 -6.80 -18.78 -3.71
C GLN A 136 -7.26 -20.21 -4.04
N LEU A 137 -6.36 -21.18 -3.97
CA LEU A 137 -6.70 -22.60 -4.16
C LEU A 137 -7.64 -23.10 -3.06
N LYS A 138 -7.38 -22.80 -1.80
CA LYS A 138 -8.27 -23.14 -0.68
C LYS A 138 -9.66 -22.52 -0.85
N ASP A 139 -9.73 -21.25 -1.26
CA ASP A 139 -11.02 -20.60 -1.50
C ASP A 139 -11.78 -21.28 -2.66
N LYS A 140 -11.07 -21.67 -3.74
CA LYS A 140 -11.65 -22.40 -4.87
C LYS A 140 -12.18 -23.77 -4.46
N ILE A 141 -11.41 -24.55 -3.69
CA ILE A 141 -11.83 -25.87 -3.19
C ILE A 141 -13.04 -25.75 -2.27
N ALA A 142 -13.09 -24.70 -1.45
CA ALA A 142 -14.22 -24.43 -0.56
C ALA A 142 -15.45 -23.81 -1.26
N GLY A 143 -15.45 -23.70 -2.59
CA GLY A 143 -16.54 -23.08 -3.36
C GLY A 143 -16.76 -21.60 -3.11
N ARG A 144 -15.75 -20.90 -2.55
CA ARG A 144 -15.83 -19.46 -2.26
C ARG A 144 -15.65 -18.62 -3.53
N PRO A 145 -16.27 -17.43 -3.61
CA PRO A 145 -16.04 -16.52 -4.72
C PRO A 145 -14.55 -16.17 -4.86
N LYS A 146 -14.11 -16.04 -6.11
CA LYS A 146 -12.76 -15.57 -6.41
C LYS A 146 -12.57 -14.16 -5.85
N LYS A 147 -11.52 -13.98 -5.06
CA LYS A 147 -11.10 -12.66 -4.57
C LYS A 147 -10.08 -12.03 -5.51
N ASP A 148 -10.26 -10.75 -5.79
CA ASP A 148 -9.26 -9.96 -6.47
C ASP A 148 -8.11 -9.57 -5.52
N VAL A 149 -7.00 -9.13 -6.08
CA VAL A 149 -5.79 -8.78 -5.32
C VAL A 149 -5.54 -7.28 -5.43
N ILE A 150 -5.34 -6.64 -4.29
CA ILE A 150 -4.81 -5.28 -4.16
C ILE A 150 -3.40 -5.41 -3.60
N VAL A 151 -2.43 -4.73 -4.22
CA VAL A 151 -1.06 -4.67 -3.72
C VAL A 151 -0.79 -3.25 -3.22
N ILE A 152 -0.17 -3.16 -2.05
CA ILE A 152 0.41 -1.93 -1.53
C ILE A 152 1.91 -2.11 -1.39
N SER A 153 2.67 -1.16 -1.90
CA SER A 153 4.13 -1.13 -1.72
C SER A 153 4.57 0.30 -1.41
N HIS A 154 5.73 0.45 -0.76
CA HIS A 154 6.33 1.79 -0.69
C HIS A 154 7.04 2.08 -2.01
N SER A 155 7.97 1.25 -2.40
CA SER A 155 8.74 1.40 -3.64
C SER A 155 7.91 1.17 -4.89
N PRO A 156 8.23 1.85 -6.02
CA PRO A 156 7.57 1.64 -7.30
C PRO A 156 7.95 0.28 -7.92
N ILE A 157 7.25 -0.09 -8.97
CA ILE A 157 7.58 -1.25 -9.81
C ILE A 157 8.66 -0.84 -10.80
N PHE A 158 9.75 -1.63 -10.93
CA PHE A 158 10.75 -1.40 -11.98
C PHE A 158 10.10 -1.31 -13.37
N GLY A 159 10.36 -0.21 -14.07
CA GLY A 159 9.79 0.08 -15.38
C GLY A 159 8.42 0.77 -15.38
N ILE A 160 7.85 1.04 -14.18
CA ILE A 160 6.57 1.74 -14.03
C ILE A 160 6.69 2.76 -12.90
N HIS A 161 6.57 4.04 -13.22
CA HIS A 161 6.67 5.19 -12.31
C HIS A 161 8.04 5.37 -11.62
N ASN A 162 9.02 4.50 -11.89
CA ASN A 162 10.35 4.59 -11.31
C ASN A 162 11.18 5.72 -11.95
N LEU A 163 12.20 6.18 -11.24
CA LEU A 163 13.20 7.13 -11.74
C LEU A 163 14.53 6.40 -12.02
N PRO A 164 15.46 7.05 -12.77
CA PRO A 164 16.72 6.41 -13.16
C PRO A 164 17.76 6.35 -12.03
N ASP A 165 17.59 7.11 -10.97
CA ASP A 165 18.47 7.10 -9.80
C ASP A 165 18.24 5.88 -8.92
N LEU A 166 19.28 5.47 -8.18
CA LEU A 166 19.27 4.21 -7.45
C LEU A 166 18.14 4.08 -6.43
N PRO A 167 17.83 5.07 -5.57
CA PRO A 167 16.74 4.95 -4.60
C PRO A 167 15.39 4.67 -5.25
N HIS A 168 15.07 5.37 -6.35
CA HIS A 168 13.76 5.34 -6.99
C HIS A 168 13.66 4.33 -8.16
N THR A 169 14.66 3.48 -8.35
CA THR A 169 14.68 2.49 -9.44
C THR A 169 13.56 1.45 -9.31
N GLY A 170 13.10 1.15 -8.08
CA GLY A 170 12.08 0.14 -7.83
C GLY A 170 12.58 -1.30 -8.00
N PHE A 171 11.72 -2.27 -7.67
CA PHE A 171 12.09 -3.69 -7.67
C PHE A 171 11.66 -4.41 -8.95
N LYS A 172 12.59 -5.17 -9.55
CA LYS A 172 12.32 -6.04 -10.71
C LYS A 172 11.38 -7.19 -10.35
N CYS A 173 11.51 -7.75 -9.15
CA CYS A 173 10.62 -8.81 -8.66
C CYS A 173 9.15 -8.36 -8.53
N PHE A 174 8.88 -7.05 -8.38
CA PHE A 174 7.53 -6.52 -8.43
C PHE A 174 6.94 -6.60 -9.84
N ALA A 175 7.73 -6.32 -10.88
CA ALA A 175 7.29 -6.47 -12.27
C ALA A 175 6.94 -7.94 -12.60
N ASP A 176 7.70 -8.89 -12.07
CA ASP A 176 7.40 -10.32 -12.20
C ASP A 176 6.14 -10.74 -11.42
N PHE A 177 5.94 -10.18 -10.23
CA PHE A 177 4.74 -10.42 -9.44
C PHE A 177 3.49 -9.86 -10.15
N LEU A 178 3.59 -8.61 -10.66
CA LEU A 178 2.55 -7.96 -11.44
C LEU A 178 2.08 -8.84 -12.60
N LYS A 179 3.01 -9.33 -13.43
CA LYS A 179 2.73 -10.20 -14.58
C LYS A 179 2.05 -11.51 -14.18
N LYS A 180 2.49 -12.14 -13.08
CA LYS A 180 2.03 -13.47 -12.66
C LYS A 180 0.71 -13.46 -11.89
N ILE A 181 0.49 -12.45 -11.07
CA ILE A 181 -0.70 -12.35 -10.20
C ILE A 181 -1.77 -11.50 -10.86
N SER A 182 -1.37 -10.48 -11.61
CA SER A 182 -2.26 -9.50 -12.24
C SER A 182 -3.27 -8.93 -11.24
N PRO A 183 -2.83 -8.21 -10.18
CA PRO A 183 -3.74 -7.58 -9.22
C PRO A 183 -4.67 -6.60 -9.93
N VAL A 184 -5.80 -6.26 -9.34
CA VAL A 184 -6.68 -5.23 -9.93
C VAL A 184 -6.15 -3.83 -9.66
N LEU A 185 -5.50 -3.64 -8.51
CA LEU A 185 -4.94 -2.35 -8.08
C LEU A 185 -3.56 -2.57 -7.46
N TRP A 186 -2.61 -1.69 -7.80
CA TRP A 186 -1.31 -1.58 -7.17
C TRP A 186 -1.08 -0.13 -6.74
N LEU A 187 -0.95 0.10 -5.45
CA LEU A 187 -0.65 1.40 -4.86
C LEU A 187 0.81 1.45 -4.44
N HIS A 188 1.49 2.56 -4.71
CA HIS A 188 2.85 2.78 -4.22
C HIS A 188 3.08 4.25 -3.89
N GLY A 189 4.14 4.55 -3.13
CA GLY A 189 4.66 5.86 -2.81
C GLY A 189 6.07 6.09 -3.34
N HIS A 190 6.93 6.65 -2.51
CA HIS A 190 8.38 6.83 -2.67
C HIS A 190 8.81 7.79 -3.80
N VAL A 191 8.11 7.81 -4.91
CA VAL A 191 8.41 8.71 -6.03
C VAL A 191 7.60 9.99 -5.87
N HIS A 192 8.29 11.05 -5.48
CA HIS A 192 7.66 12.35 -5.27
C HIS A 192 7.27 13.00 -6.60
N LEU A 193 6.13 13.66 -6.62
CA LEU A 193 5.61 14.36 -7.79
C LEU A 193 5.78 15.87 -7.61
N ASP A 194 6.23 16.56 -8.65
CA ASP A 194 6.36 18.03 -8.65
C ASP A 194 5.02 18.75 -8.45
N ASP A 195 3.93 18.12 -8.88
CA ASP A 195 2.56 18.61 -8.72
C ASP A 195 1.73 17.61 -7.91
N LEU A 196 1.31 18.03 -6.72
CA LEU A 196 0.47 17.23 -5.82
C LEU A 196 -0.87 16.81 -6.45
N HIS A 197 -1.38 17.60 -7.39
CA HIS A 197 -2.64 17.31 -8.09
C HIS A 197 -2.48 16.37 -9.29
N LYS A 198 -1.26 16.04 -9.67
CA LYS A 198 -1.00 15.11 -10.77
C LYS A 198 -1.37 13.68 -10.39
N ASN A 199 -2.20 13.05 -11.18
CA ASN A 199 -2.44 11.62 -11.08
C ASN A 199 -1.39 10.88 -11.92
N GLN A 200 -0.47 10.20 -11.27
CA GLN A 200 0.44 9.26 -11.94
C GLN A 200 -0.19 7.87 -11.91
N VAL A 201 -0.78 7.49 -13.02
CA VAL A 201 -1.55 6.25 -13.18
C VAL A 201 -1.13 5.55 -14.46
N THR A 202 -0.85 4.25 -14.36
CA THR A 202 -0.53 3.40 -15.51
C THR A 202 -1.38 2.14 -15.48
N ILE A 203 -1.95 1.76 -16.64
CA ILE A 203 -2.73 0.51 -16.77
C ILE A 203 -1.85 -0.53 -17.45
N VAL A 204 -1.65 -1.67 -16.79
CA VAL A 204 -0.89 -2.81 -17.31
C VAL A 204 -1.80 -4.05 -17.31
N GLY A 205 -2.29 -4.41 -18.48
CA GLY A 205 -3.32 -5.45 -18.60
C GLY A 205 -4.58 -5.07 -17.83
N LYS A 206 -4.91 -5.81 -16.77
CA LYS A 206 -6.05 -5.48 -15.90
C LYS A 206 -5.67 -4.73 -14.63
N THR A 207 -4.39 -4.49 -14.41
CA THR A 207 -3.89 -3.82 -13.20
C THR A 207 -3.82 -2.32 -13.42
N THR A 208 -4.43 -1.56 -12.52
CA THR A 208 -4.21 -0.12 -12.41
C THR A 208 -3.13 0.13 -11.37
N VAL A 209 -2.01 0.70 -11.79
CA VAL A 209 -0.89 1.12 -10.92
C VAL A 209 -1.03 2.61 -10.63
N VAL A 210 -0.97 2.98 -9.35
CA VAL A 210 -1.20 4.36 -8.89
C VAL A 210 -0.10 4.78 -7.93
N ASN A 211 0.51 5.93 -8.18
CA ASN A 211 1.33 6.61 -7.20
C ASN A 211 0.42 7.36 -6.21
N ALA A 212 0.51 6.99 -4.94
CA ALA A 212 -0.30 7.54 -3.85
C ALA A 212 0.25 8.83 -3.24
N TYR A 213 1.33 9.40 -3.79
CA TYR A 213 2.00 10.59 -3.28
C TYR A 213 1.02 11.67 -2.82
N SER A 214 1.18 12.16 -1.60
CA SER A 214 0.25 12.97 -0.82
C SER A 214 -1.03 12.19 -0.52
N HIS A 215 -2.02 12.19 -1.40
CA HIS A 215 -3.23 11.39 -1.26
C HIS A 215 -3.95 11.18 -2.59
N LYS A 216 -4.71 10.09 -2.67
CA LYS A 216 -5.62 9.78 -3.78
C LYS A 216 -6.89 9.16 -3.24
N TYR A 217 -8.03 9.65 -3.70
CA TYR A 217 -9.30 8.95 -3.55
C TYR A 217 -9.48 7.98 -4.71
N ILE A 218 -9.85 6.75 -4.39
CA ILE A 218 -10.00 5.68 -5.38
C ILE A 218 -11.37 5.04 -5.21
N ASN A 219 -12.17 5.04 -6.26
CA ASN A 219 -13.39 4.26 -6.32
C ASN A 219 -13.14 3.02 -7.19
N LEU A 220 -12.88 1.89 -6.52
CA LEU A 220 -12.64 0.59 -7.16
C LEU A 220 -13.98 -0.09 -7.43
N GLY A 221 -14.56 0.22 -8.57
CA GLY A 221 -15.79 -0.38 -9.06
C GLY A 221 -15.56 -1.69 -9.83
N PRO A 222 -16.62 -2.46 -10.13
CA PRO A 222 -16.51 -3.75 -10.83
C PRO A 222 -16.11 -3.62 -12.31
N LYS A 223 -16.36 -2.46 -12.93
CA LYS A 223 -16.09 -2.20 -14.36
C LYS A 223 -15.04 -1.12 -14.59
N GLU A 224 -14.88 -0.22 -13.63
CA GLU A 224 -14.03 0.96 -13.77
C GLU A 224 -13.39 1.31 -12.43
N ILE A 225 -12.15 1.80 -12.48
CA ILE A 225 -11.45 2.38 -11.33
C ILE A 225 -11.35 3.88 -11.57
N LYS A 226 -11.95 4.68 -10.69
CA LYS A 226 -11.85 6.14 -10.73
C LYS A 226 -10.85 6.61 -9.69
N ILE A 227 -10.01 7.55 -10.05
CA ILE A 227 -8.93 8.09 -9.20
C ILE A 227 -8.98 9.61 -9.26
N SER A 228 -8.93 10.27 -8.10
CA SER A 228 -8.98 11.72 -7.99
C SER A 228 -8.33 12.23 -6.71
N TYR A 229 -7.94 13.50 -6.69
CA TYR A 229 -7.64 14.26 -5.48
C TYR A 229 -8.89 14.71 -4.73
N SER A 230 -10.03 14.78 -5.41
CA SER A 230 -11.28 15.22 -4.82
C SER A 230 -12.09 14.03 -4.33
N PRO A 231 -12.67 14.08 -3.12
CA PRO A 231 -13.56 13.06 -2.60
C PRO A 231 -14.87 12.92 -3.39
N VAL A 232 -15.17 13.82 -4.30
CA VAL A 232 -16.42 13.82 -5.12
C VAL A 232 -16.62 12.48 -5.82
N ILE A 233 -15.55 11.78 -6.23
CA ILE A 233 -15.66 10.45 -6.84
C ILE A 233 -16.19 9.36 -5.89
N LEU A 234 -16.20 9.62 -4.59
CA LEU A 234 -16.80 8.71 -3.62
C LEU A 234 -18.33 8.78 -3.62
N ASP A 235 -18.89 9.77 -4.28
CA ASP A 235 -20.35 9.93 -4.39
C ASP A 235 -20.95 9.21 -5.61
N THR A 236 -20.11 8.80 -6.54
CA THR A 236 -20.46 8.03 -7.73
C THR A 236 -20.19 6.55 -7.51
#